data_32af7df491e892dc6fe918aa0624ad5e
#
_entry.id   32af7df491e892dc6fe918aa0624ad5e
#
_cell.length_a   1.000
_cell.length_b   1.000
_cell.length_c   1.000
_cell.angle_alpha   90.00
_cell.angle_beta   90.00
_cell.angle_gamma   90.00
#
_symmetry.space_group_name_H-M   'P 1'
#
loop_
_entity.id
_entity.type
_entity.pdbx_description
1 polymer ?
#
loop_
_entity_poly.entity_id
_entity_poly.type
_entity_poly.pdbx_seq_one_letter_code
_entity_poly.pdbx_strand_id
1 'polypeptide(L)'
;MAKEKIEIVVANDDTRIEKVDQVLPPIALLEKYPASEHAATLVKQTRHEAHNIIHGKDDRLLVIIGPCSIHDPKAAIEYANRLKPLREKYKDSLEIIMRVYFEKPRTTVGWKGLINDPYLNDTYRLND
;
A
#
# COMPACT_ATOMS: atom_id res chain seq x y z
N MET A 1 -33.00 33.09 22.09
CA MET A 1 -32.51 32.37 20.93
C MET A 1 -32.87 30.91 21.08
N ALA A 2 -33.87 30.46 20.36
CA ALA A 2 -34.38 29.09 20.41
C ALA A 2 -33.36 28.17 19.69
N LYS A 3 -32.90 27.13 20.38
CA LYS A 3 -32.12 26.05 19.75
C LYS A 3 -33.12 25.23 18.91
N GLU A 4 -32.99 25.31 17.58
CA GLU A 4 -33.64 24.38 16.69
C GLU A 4 -33.23 22.96 17.07
N LYS A 5 -34.18 22.16 17.50
CA LYS A 5 -34.02 20.71 17.60
C LYS A 5 -34.01 20.17 16.17
N ILE A 6 -32.87 19.72 15.72
CA ILE A 6 -32.79 18.90 14.50
C ILE A 6 -33.52 17.60 14.84
N GLU A 7 -34.73 17.41 14.32
CA GLU A 7 -35.38 16.10 14.31
C GLU A 7 -34.55 15.16 13.45
N ILE A 8 -33.95 14.16 14.07
CA ILE A 8 -33.31 13.06 13.37
C ILE A 8 -34.43 12.27 12.70
N VAL A 9 -34.65 12.50 11.42
CA VAL A 9 -35.47 11.62 10.60
C VAL A 9 -34.78 10.26 10.62
N VAL A 10 -35.44 9.26 11.19
CA VAL A 10 -34.94 7.87 11.15
C VAL A 10 -34.93 7.46 9.68
N ALA A 11 -33.74 7.46 9.08
CA ALA A 11 -33.56 7.03 7.71
C ALA A 11 -33.86 5.53 7.61
N ASN A 12 -34.71 5.14 6.69
CA ASN A 12 -34.95 3.73 6.39
C ASN A 12 -33.83 3.12 5.52
N ASP A 13 -32.98 3.97 4.98
CA ASP A 13 -31.83 3.62 4.17
C ASP A 13 -30.57 3.54 5.06
N ASP A 14 -29.60 2.75 4.65
CA ASP A 14 -28.28 2.62 5.28
C ASP A 14 -28.31 2.17 6.77
N THR A 15 -29.33 1.44 7.17
CA THR A 15 -29.52 0.99 8.56
C THR A 15 -28.40 0.10 9.11
N ARG A 16 -27.47 -0.35 8.27
CA ARG A 16 -26.31 -1.15 8.63
C ARG A 16 -25.00 -0.37 8.63
N ILE A 17 -25.04 0.92 8.33
CA ILE A 17 -23.89 1.82 8.38
C ILE A 17 -23.89 2.51 9.73
N GLU A 18 -22.88 2.18 10.55
CA GLU A 18 -22.71 2.78 11.87
C GLU A 18 -22.13 4.19 11.79
N LYS A 19 -21.17 4.39 10.84
CA LYS A 19 -20.44 5.64 10.73
C LYS A 19 -19.88 5.82 9.33
N VAL A 20 -19.83 7.05 8.88
CA VAL A 20 -19.14 7.46 7.64
C VAL A 20 -18.09 8.51 8.02
N ASP A 21 -16.83 8.19 7.84
CA ASP A 21 -15.72 9.09 8.08
C ASP A 21 -15.12 9.57 6.77
N GLN A 22 -14.70 10.83 6.74
CA GLN A 22 -14.02 11.41 5.60
C GLN A 22 -12.55 10.93 5.57
N VAL A 23 -12.12 10.43 4.42
CA VAL A 23 -10.72 10.02 4.19
C VAL A 23 -9.95 11.17 3.56
N LEU A 24 -8.69 11.35 3.96
CA LEU A 24 -7.80 12.35 3.36
C LEU A 24 -7.64 12.10 1.86
N PRO A 25 -7.76 13.14 1.00
CA PRO A 25 -7.58 12.97 -0.43
C PRO A 25 -6.13 12.59 -0.76
N PRO A 26 -5.90 11.76 -1.80
CA PRO A 26 -4.56 11.30 -2.18
C PRO A 26 -3.57 12.44 -2.41
N ILE A 27 -4.02 13.58 -2.92
CA ILE A 27 -3.15 14.73 -3.16
C ILE A 27 -2.52 15.27 -1.88
N ALA A 28 -3.26 15.33 -0.77
CA ALA A 28 -2.75 15.77 0.52
C ALA A 28 -1.66 14.82 1.06
N LEU A 29 -1.78 13.52 0.79
CA LEU A 29 -0.74 12.54 1.14
C LEU A 29 0.50 12.68 0.26
N LEU A 30 0.35 12.95 -1.04
CA LEU A 30 1.48 13.19 -1.95
C LEU A 30 2.25 14.46 -1.57
N GLU A 31 1.55 15.50 -1.13
CA GLU A 31 2.18 16.73 -0.62
C GLU A 31 2.93 16.48 0.69
N LYS A 32 2.34 15.71 1.59
CA LYS A 32 2.94 15.37 2.89
C LYS A 32 4.13 14.41 2.77
N TYR A 33 4.06 13.47 1.84
CA TYR A 33 5.07 12.43 1.61
C TYR A 33 5.50 12.39 0.14
N PRO A 34 6.19 13.40 -0.37
CA PRO A 34 6.65 13.42 -1.75
C PRO A 34 7.68 12.33 -1.99
N ALA A 35 7.61 11.69 -3.15
CA ALA A 35 8.64 10.74 -3.57
C ALA A 35 9.97 11.48 -3.75
N SER A 36 11.06 10.94 -3.18
CA SER A 36 12.38 11.47 -3.44
C SER A 36 12.78 11.25 -4.91
N GLU A 37 13.66 12.11 -5.44
CA GLU A 37 14.19 11.95 -6.80
C GLU A 37 14.85 10.59 -7.01
N HIS A 38 15.57 10.09 -5.99
CA HIS A 38 16.17 8.75 -6.01
C HIS A 38 15.10 7.65 -6.14
N ALA A 39 14.01 7.72 -5.36
CA ALA A 39 12.93 6.74 -5.42
C ALA A 39 12.22 6.77 -6.79
N ALA A 40 11.94 7.96 -7.34
CA ALA A 40 11.32 8.12 -8.63
C ALA A 40 12.19 7.56 -9.76
N THR A 41 13.49 7.84 -9.73
CA THR A 41 14.48 7.31 -10.69
C THR A 41 14.58 5.80 -10.61
N LEU A 42 14.69 5.23 -9.40
CA LEU A 42 14.72 3.79 -9.19
C LEU A 42 13.49 3.09 -9.77
N VAL A 43 12.31 3.62 -9.50
CA VAL A 43 11.06 3.05 -10.03
C VAL A 43 11.01 3.10 -11.55
N LYS A 44 11.41 4.24 -12.15
CA LYS A 44 11.44 4.41 -13.61
C LYS A 44 12.41 3.41 -14.25
N GLN A 45 13.62 3.28 -13.70
CA GLN A 45 14.64 2.35 -14.19
C GLN A 45 14.16 0.91 -14.06
N THR A 46 13.68 0.50 -12.90
CA THR A 46 13.20 -0.87 -12.67
C THR A 46 12.05 -1.25 -13.61
N ARG A 47 11.11 -0.33 -13.88
CA ARG A 47 10.05 -0.55 -14.87
C ARG A 47 10.61 -0.78 -16.28
N HIS A 48 11.64 -0.04 -16.68
CA HIS A 48 12.29 -0.20 -17.97
C HIS A 48 13.01 -1.55 -18.08
N GLU A 49 13.74 -1.95 -17.04
CA GLU A 49 14.43 -3.24 -16.97
C GLU A 49 13.44 -4.40 -17.01
N ALA A 50 12.38 -4.34 -16.21
CA ALA A 50 11.29 -5.34 -16.23
C ALA A 50 10.65 -5.45 -17.64
N HIS A 51 10.41 -4.32 -18.31
CA HIS A 51 9.91 -4.31 -19.69
C HIS A 51 10.89 -5.03 -20.63
N ASN A 52 12.19 -4.76 -20.53
CA ASN A 52 13.20 -5.39 -21.38
C ASN A 52 13.29 -6.90 -21.16
N ILE A 53 13.23 -7.35 -19.90
CA ILE A 53 13.22 -8.79 -19.56
C ILE A 53 12.00 -9.48 -20.16
N ILE A 54 10.81 -8.91 -19.95
CA ILE A 54 9.54 -9.50 -20.45
C ILE A 54 9.54 -9.60 -21.99
N HIS A 55 10.21 -8.68 -22.68
CA HIS A 55 10.28 -8.66 -24.14
C HIS A 55 11.54 -9.34 -24.72
N GLY A 56 12.30 -10.06 -23.88
CA GLY A 56 13.49 -10.80 -24.30
C GLY A 56 14.66 -9.93 -24.79
N LYS A 57 14.73 -8.68 -24.36
CA LYS A 57 15.84 -7.76 -24.63
C LYS A 57 16.93 -7.79 -23.56
N ASP A 58 16.63 -8.38 -22.43
CA ASP A 58 17.49 -8.58 -21.26
C ASP A 58 17.28 -10.03 -20.81
N ASP A 59 18.34 -10.80 -20.67
CA ASP A 59 18.32 -12.23 -20.36
C ASP A 59 18.32 -12.53 -18.86
N ARG A 60 18.34 -11.50 -18.01
CA ARG A 60 18.18 -11.66 -16.56
C ARG A 60 16.81 -12.25 -16.19
N LEU A 61 16.75 -12.91 -15.05
CA LEU A 61 15.49 -13.37 -14.49
C LEU A 61 14.82 -12.27 -13.66
N LEU A 62 13.56 -11.96 -13.96
CA LEU A 62 12.75 -11.06 -13.14
C LEU A 62 12.21 -11.81 -11.91
N VAL A 63 12.60 -11.35 -10.72
CA VAL A 63 12.22 -11.95 -9.43
C VAL A 63 11.39 -10.96 -8.61
N ILE A 64 10.12 -11.27 -8.38
CA ILE A 64 9.25 -10.50 -7.49
C ILE A 64 9.08 -11.27 -6.19
N ILE A 65 9.67 -10.74 -5.10
CA ILE A 65 9.74 -11.44 -3.81
C ILE A 65 9.39 -10.51 -2.66
N GLY A 66 8.69 -11.02 -1.66
CA GLY A 66 8.33 -10.26 -0.47
C GLY A 66 7.18 -10.89 0.31
N PRO A 67 6.72 -10.23 1.37
CA PRO A 67 5.61 -10.72 2.19
C PRO A 67 4.32 -10.81 1.39
N CYS A 68 3.41 -11.69 1.80
CA CYS A 68 2.09 -11.83 1.20
C CYS A 68 1.30 -10.51 1.29
N SER A 69 1.33 -9.86 2.46
CA SER A 69 0.93 -8.46 2.63
C SER A 69 1.69 -7.85 3.82
N ILE A 70 1.95 -6.56 3.74
CA ILE A 70 2.57 -5.81 4.82
C ILE A 70 1.52 -5.57 5.90
N HIS A 71 1.88 -5.86 7.15
CA HIS A 71 1.08 -5.59 8.34
C HIS A 71 1.82 -4.71 9.35
N ASP A 72 3.14 -4.65 9.24
CA ASP A 72 4.02 -3.83 10.07
C ASP A 72 5.02 -3.08 9.18
N PRO A 73 4.97 -1.74 9.13
CA PRO A 73 5.90 -0.93 8.36
C PRO A 73 7.37 -1.11 8.76
N LYS A 74 7.65 -1.34 10.04
CA LYS A 74 9.02 -1.54 10.53
C LYS A 74 9.60 -2.86 10.01
N ALA A 75 8.82 -3.93 10.08
CA ALA A 75 9.21 -5.23 9.52
C ALA A 75 9.40 -5.15 8.00
N ALA A 76 8.57 -4.37 7.29
CA ALA A 76 8.73 -4.17 5.86
C ALA A 76 10.04 -3.45 5.50
N ILE A 77 10.41 -2.42 6.26
CA ILE A 77 11.68 -1.69 6.07
C ILE A 77 12.87 -2.60 6.40
N GLU A 78 12.79 -3.39 7.46
CA GLU A 78 13.84 -4.37 7.79
C GLU A 78 14.03 -5.38 6.67
N TYR A 79 12.94 -5.92 6.12
CA TYR A 79 12.98 -6.83 4.97
C TYR A 79 13.65 -6.16 3.75
N ALA A 80 13.25 -4.93 3.42
CA ALA A 80 13.84 -4.16 2.33
C ALA A 80 15.36 -3.97 2.51
N ASN A 81 15.80 -3.64 3.73
CA ASN A 81 17.22 -3.46 4.06
C ASN A 81 18.03 -4.77 3.92
N ARG A 82 17.43 -5.91 4.22
CA ARG A 82 18.05 -7.23 4.00
C ARG A 82 18.07 -7.64 2.53
N LEU A 83 17.04 -7.25 1.76
CA LEU A 83 16.93 -7.57 0.34
C LEU A 83 17.87 -6.72 -0.53
N LYS A 84 18.07 -5.45 -0.18
CA LYS A 84 18.89 -4.50 -0.93
C LYS A 84 20.30 -5.02 -1.29
N PRO A 85 21.11 -5.56 -0.36
CA PRO A 85 22.43 -6.10 -0.68
C PRO A 85 22.36 -7.34 -1.59
N LEU A 86 21.30 -8.14 -1.52
CA LEU A 86 21.11 -9.28 -2.42
C LEU A 86 20.77 -8.81 -3.84
N ARG A 87 19.94 -7.79 -3.98
CA ARG A 87 19.66 -7.15 -5.27
C ARG A 87 20.94 -6.66 -5.93
N GLU A 88 21.80 -5.97 -5.20
CA GLU A 88 23.07 -5.49 -5.72
C GLU A 88 24.04 -6.65 -6.07
N LYS A 89 24.11 -7.66 -5.21
CA LYS A 89 24.99 -8.83 -5.43
C LYS A 89 24.65 -9.61 -6.69
N TYR A 90 23.37 -9.73 -7.02
CA TYR A 90 22.90 -10.57 -8.13
C TYR A 90 22.40 -9.78 -9.33
N LYS A 91 22.66 -8.47 -9.39
CA LYS A 91 22.15 -7.56 -10.44
C LYS A 91 22.46 -7.97 -11.88
N ASP A 92 23.56 -8.71 -12.09
CA ASP A 92 23.97 -9.16 -13.42
C ASP A 92 23.17 -10.36 -13.94
N SER A 93 22.47 -11.07 -13.04
CA SER A 93 21.69 -12.26 -13.38
C SER A 93 20.20 -12.13 -13.04
N LEU A 94 19.89 -11.30 -12.04
CA LEU A 94 18.55 -11.15 -11.52
C LEU A 94 18.15 -9.67 -11.43
N GLU A 95 16.96 -9.35 -11.88
CA GLU A 95 16.28 -8.12 -11.49
C GLU A 95 15.33 -8.42 -10.34
N ILE A 96 15.69 -8.03 -9.12
CA ILE A 96 14.94 -8.33 -7.91
C ILE A 96 14.06 -7.14 -7.54
N ILE A 97 12.75 -7.36 -7.50
CA ILE A 97 11.74 -6.38 -7.09
C ILE A 97 11.10 -6.85 -5.80
N MET A 98 11.09 -5.96 -4.78
CA MET A 98 10.38 -6.25 -3.55
C MET A 98 8.87 -6.15 -3.78
N ARG A 99 8.14 -7.19 -3.43
CA ARG A 99 6.68 -7.13 -3.37
C ARG A 99 6.25 -6.30 -2.18
N VAL A 100 5.46 -5.25 -2.45
CA VAL A 100 4.85 -4.40 -1.44
C VAL A 100 3.35 -4.41 -1.66
N TYR A 101 2.60 -5.06 -0.77
CA TYR A 101 1.16 -5.22 -0.88
C TYR A 101 0.49 -4.87 0.45
N PHE A 102 -0.38 -3.87 0.43
CA PHE A 102 -0.98 -3.27 1.63
C PHE A 102 -2.42 -3.70 1.87
N GLU A 103 -3.04 -4.33 0.89
CA GLU A 103 -4.45 -4.65 0.88
C GLU A 103 -4.65 -6.16 0.68
N LYS A 104 -5.74 -6.71 1.24
CA LYS A 104 -6.11 -8.10 0.97
C LYS A 104 -7.52 -8.14 0.38
N PRO A 105 -7.68 -8.57 -0.87
CA PRO A 105 -8.99 -8.80 -1.46
C PRO A 105 -9.65 -10.01 -0.80
N ARG A 106 -10.47 -9.75 0.20
CA ARG A 106 -11.24 -10.78 0.89
C ARG A 106 -12.72 -10.59 0.62
N THR A 107 -13.41 -11.69 0.35
CA THR A 107 -14.84 -11.65 -0.01
C THR A 107 -15.74 -11.45 1.22
N THR A 108 -15.42 -12.08 2.36
CA THR A 108 -16.30 -12.07 3.53
C THR A 108 -15.61 -11.73 4.84
N VAL A 109 -14.71 -12.57 5.31
CA VAL A 109 -14.11 -12.45 6.64
C VAL A 109 -12.58 -12.32 6.61
N GLY A 110 -12.04 -11.71 7.65
CA GLY A 110 -10.63 -11.56 7.91
C GLY A 110 -10.11 -10.15 7.63
N TRP A 111 -8.94 -9.89 8.15
CA TRP A 111 -8.26 -8.60 8.04
C TRP A 111 -8.11 -8.15 6.59
N LYS A 112 -8.54 -6.92 6.28
CA LYS A 112 -8.59 -6.36 4.92
C LYS A 112 -7.26 -5.79 4.43
N GLY A 113 -6.27 -5.67 5.29
CA GLY A 113 -4.95 -5.14 4.96
C GLY A 113 -4.61 -3.85 5.71
N LEU A 114 -3.35 -3.44 5.61
CA LEU A 114 -2.79 -2.31 6.34
C LEU A 114 -3.51 -0.99 6.04
N ILE A 115 -3.95 -0.78 4.80
CA ILE A 115 -4.67 0.44 4.41
C ILE A 115 -6.02 0.53 5.12
N ASN A 116 -6.72 -0.59 5.25
CA ASN A 116 -8.10 -0.60 5.77
C ASN A 116 -8.15 -0.70 7.30
N ASP A 117 -7.23 -1.45 7.90
CA ASP A 117 -7.18 -1.64 9.36
C ASP A 117 -5.71 -1.72 9.82
N PRO A 118 -5.05 -0.55 10.01
CA PRO A 118 -3.62 -0.48 10.30
C PRO A 118 -3.22 -1.10 11.64
N TYR A 119 -4.15 -1.20 12.59
CA TYR A 119 -3.89 -1.70 13.94
C TYR A 119 -4.32 -3.16 14.15
N LEU A 120 -4.87 -3.84 13.14
CA LEU A 120 -5.36 -5.23 13.23
C LEU A 120 -6.38 -5.45 14.35
N ASN A 121 -7.23 -4.47 14.60
CA ASN A 121 -8.15 -4.47 15.74
C ASN A 121 -9.57 -4.02 15.37
N ASP A 122 -9.90 -4.04 14.08
CA ASP A 122 -11.20 -3.68 13.52
C ASP A 122 -11.65 -2.23 13.84
N THR A 123 -10.69 -1.34 14.14
CA THR A 123 -10.99 0.09 14.36
C THR A 123 -11.03 0.90 13.06
N TYR A 124 -10.50 0.38 11.99
CA TYR A 124 -10.52 0.98 10.64
C TYR A 124 -10.04 2.43 10.58
N ARG A 125 -9.00 2.77 11.34
CA ARG A 125 -8.45 4.13 11.46
C ARG A 125 -7.56 4.49 10.27
N LEU A 126 -8.19 4.73 9.11
CA LEU A 126 -7.51 4.92 7.84
C LEU A 126 -6.68 6.20 7.73
N ASN A 127 -6.95 7.20 8.57
CA ASN A 127 -6.27 8.50 8.53
C ASN A 127 -5.03 8.59 9.44
N ASP A 128 -4.65 7.52 10.14
CA ASP A 128 -3.54 7.51 11.11
C ASP A 128 -2.15 7.26 10.53
#